data_172263cc6e6f6cdf5b4101c7ec011aad
#
_entry.id   172263cc6e6f6cdf5b4101c7ec011aad
#
_cell.length_a   1.000
_cell.length_b   1.000
_cell.length_c   1.000
_cell.angle_alpha   90.00
_cell.angle_beta   90.00
_cell.angle_gamma   90.00
#
_symmetry.space_group_name_H-M   'P 1'
#
loop_
_entity.id
_entity.type
_entity.pdbx_description
1 polymer ?
#
loop_
_entity_poly.entity_id
_entity_poly.type
_entity_poly.pdbx_seq_one_letter_code
_entity_poly.pdbx_strand_id
1 'polypeptide(L)'
;MDPWQDLLARAEGELALAREGRWEELAEAGAERVRLSASLPAPAPAVRPLIERALHVQAQIDRLLTAARAHTARELGALDRGRGAVRGYAAAAGGPGGWVDEAG
;
A
#
# COMPACT_ATOMS: atom_id res chain seq x y z
N MET A 1 11.48 20.66 -18.53
CA MET A 1 11.63 20.45 -17.07
C MET A 1 12.85 19.60 -16.83
N ASP A 2 13.61 19.93 -15.81
CA ASP A 2 14.76 19.15 -15.39
C ASP A 2 14.31 17.73 -15.03
N PRO A 3 15.01 16.68 -15.46
CA PRO A 3 14.62 15.31 -15.12
C PRO A 3 14.46 15.05 -13.62
N TRP A 4 15.27 15.69 -12.79
CA TRP A 4 15.18 15.53 -11.35
C TRP A 4 13.96 16.24 -10.76
N GLN A 5 13.58 17.39 -11.33
CA GLN A 5 12.34 18.06 -10.94
C GLN A 5 11.12 17.26 -11.36
N ASP A 6 11.18 16.62 -12.53
CA ASP A 6 10.12 15.75 -13.00
C ASP A 6 9.96 14.53 -12.06
N LEU A 7 11.08 13.95 -11.63
CA LEU A 7 11.05 12.85 -10.68
C LEU A 7 10.36 13.25 -9.38
N LEU A 8 10.70 14.42 -8.85
CA LEU A 8 10.08 14.93 -7.64
C LEU A 8 8.57 15.17 -7.83
N ALA A 9 8.19 15.78 -8.95
CA ALA A 9 6.79 16.03 -9.25
C ALA A 9 6.00 14.73 -9.32
N ARG A 10 6.57 13.69 -9.91
CA ARG A 10 5.93 12.38 -9.97
C ARG A 10 5.79 11.76 -8.58
N ALA A 11 6.81 11.88 -7.74
CA ALA A 11 6.74 11.39 -6.36
C ALA A 11 5.64 12.10 -5.57
N GLU A 12 5.51 13.39 -5.74
CA GLU A 12 4.46 14.17 -5.09
C GLU A 12 3.06 13.78 -5.59
N GLY A 13 2.94 13.47 -6.88
CA GLY A 13 1.70 12.94 -7.44
C GLY A 13 1.34 11.58 -6.84
N GLU A 14 2.33 10.73 -6.64
CA GLU A 14 2.13 9.43 -5.98
C GLU A 14 1.66 9.62 -4.53
N LEU A 15 2.22 10.59 -3.83
CA LEU A 15 1.80 10.89 -2.46
C LEU A 15 0.33 11.30 -2.42
N ALA A 16 -0.11 12.11 -3.37
CA ALA A 16 -1.52 12.50 -3.47
C ALA A 16 -2.41 11.28 -3.67
N LEU A 17 -2.01 10.35 -4.54
CA LEU A 17 -2.76 9.12 -4.76
C LEU A 17 -2.83 8.26 -3.49
N ALA A 18 -1.72 8.17 -2.76
CA ALA A 18 -1.66 7.42 -1.52
C ALA A 18 -2.59 8.01 -0.46
N ARG A 19 -2.64 9.33 -0.37
CA ARG A 19 -3.54 10.02 0.57
C ARG A 19 -5.01 9.78 0.26
N GLU A 20 -5.33 9.56 -1.01
CA GLU A 20 -6.68 9.28 -1.45
C GLU A 20 -7.01 7.79 -1.42
N GLY A 21 -6.05 6.94 -1.09
CA GLY A 21 -6.25 5.50 -1.07
C GLY A 21 -6.38 4.88 -2.47
N ARG A 22 -5.87 5.56 -3.48
CA ARG A 22 -5.95 5.09 -4.87
C ARG A 22 -4.75 4.20 -5.17
N TRP A 23 -4.75 3.02 -4.59
CA TRP A 23 -3.59 2.14 -4.55
C TRP A 23 -3.21 1.56 -5.92
N GLU A 24 -4.19 1.24 -6.76
CA GLU A 24 -3.89 0.73 -8.10
C GLU A 24 -3.20 1.79 -8.95
N GLU A 25 -3.70 3.01 -8.90
CA GLU A 25 -3.10 4.11 -9.63
C GLU A 25 -1.72 4.46 -9.08
N LEU A 26 -1.55 4.35 -7.77
CA LEU A 26 -0.25 4.52 -7.14
C LEU A 26 0.76 3.49 -7.67
N ALA A 27 0.35 2.23 -7.79
CA ALA A 27 1.21 1.18 -8.29
C ALA A 27 1.63 1.45 -9.74
N GLU A 28 0.71 1.89 -10.58
CA GLU A 28 1.01 2.23 -11.96
C GLU A 28 1.96 3.43 -12.05
N ALA A 29 1.69 4.47 -11.29
CA ALA A 29 2.53 5.66 -11.26
C ALA A 29 3.94 5.33 -10.75
N GLY A 30 4.04 4.48 -9.74
CA GLY A 30 5.33 4.04 -9.20
C GLY A 30 6.14 3.23 -10.20
N ALA A 31 5.50 2.35 -10.94
CA ALA A 31 6.16 1.57 -11.98
C ALA A 31 6.69 2.49 -13.09
N GLU A 32 5.91 3.49 -13.48
CA GLU A 32 6.34 4.46 -14.48
C GLU A 32 7.54 5.26 -13.99
N ARG A 33 7.50 5.71 -12.74
CA ARG A 33 8.60 6.47 -12.15
C ARG A 33 9.87 5.63 -12.10
N VAL A 34 9.78 4.36 -11.76
CA VAL A 34 10.93 3.46 -11.73
C VAL A 34 11.54 3.33 -13.13
N ARG A 35 10.71 3.17 -14.16
CA ARG A 35 11.21 3.10 -15.53
C ARG A 35 11.96 4.38 -15.93
N LEU A 36 11.39 5.52 -15.58
CA LEU A 36 12.00 6.81 -15.92
C LEU A 36 13.27 7.05 -15.14
N SER A 37 13.34 6.59 -13.90
CA SER A 37 14.54 6.79 -13.08
C SER A 37 15.76 6.06 -13.64
N ALA A 38 15.57 5.00 -14.42
CA ALA A 38 16.67 4.27 -15.02
C ALA A 38 17.42 5.10 -16.06
N SER A 39 16.81 6.13 -16.62
CA SER A 39 17.43 6.98 -17.62
C SER A 39 17.87 8.35 -17.07
N LEU A 40 17.83 8.54 -15.76
CA LEU A 40 18.25 9.81 -15.17
C LEU A 40 19.76 9.99 -15.31
N PRO A 41 20.20 11.24 -15.57
CA PRO A 41 21.63 11.52 -15.60
C PRO A 41 22.23 11.45 -14.19
N ALA A 42 23.55 11.35 -14.12
CA ALA A 42 24.21 11.37 -12.82
C ALA A 42 23.84 12.68 -12.09
N PRO A 43 23.54 12.59 -10.78
CA PRO A 43 23.13 13.78 -10.05
C PRO A 43 24.26 14.78 -9.86
N ALA A 44 24.04 16.02 -10.23
CA ALA A 44 24.95 17.10 -9.90
C ALA A 44 24.65 17.58 -8.47
N PRO A 45 25.60 18.22 -7.79
CA PRO A 45 25.36 18.70 -6.43
C PRO A 45 24.12 19.60 -6.30
N ALA A 46 23.81 20.36 -7.34
CA ALA A 46 22.67 21.26 -7.32
C ALA A 46 21.32 20.55 -7.19
N VAL A 47 21.21 19.25 -7.54
CA VAL A 47 19.94 18.54 -7.45
C VAL A 47 19.77 17.84 -6.12
N ARG A 48 20.75 17.92 -5.23
CA ARG A 48 20.66 17.25 -3.92
C ARG A 48 19.39 17.60 -3.15
N PRO A 49 18.96 18.86 -3.05
CA PRO A 49 17.72 19.19 -2.37
C PRO A 49 16.49 18.49 -2.97
N LEU A 50 16.48 18.31 -4.28
CA LEU A 50 15.39 17.64 -4.96
C LEU A 50 15.34 16.16 -4.59
N ILE A 51 16.51 15.52 -4.53
CA ILE A 51 16.62 14.11 -4.14
C ILE A 51 16.18 13.92 -2.69
N GLU A 52 16.64 14.80 -1.79
CA GLU A 52 16.25 14.74 -0.39
C GLU A 52 14.75 14.89 -0.23
N ARG A 53 14.15 15.82 -0.99
CA ARG A 53 12.71 16.02 -0.96
C ARG A 53 11.97 14.77 -1.47
N ALA A 54 12.45 14.17 -2.57
CA ALA A 54 11.83 12.98 -3.12
C ALA A 54 11.91 11.80 -2.14
N LEU A 55 13.03 11.65 -1.44
CA LEU A 55 13.17 10.61 -0.42
C LEU A 55 12.20 10.84 0.76
N HIS A 56 12.01 12.11 1.15
CA HIS A 56 11.07 12.45 2.21
C HIS A 56 9.64 12.12 1.79
N VAL A 57 9.27 12.44 0.55
CA VAL A 57 7.96 12.11 0.00
C VAL A 57 7.76 10.60 -0.03
N GLN A 58 8.78 9.84 -0.46
CA GLN A 58 8.71 8.39 -0.50
C GLN A 58 8.49 7.81 0.90
N ALA A 59 9.15 8.35 1.90
CA ALA A 59 8.95 7.91 3.28
C ALA A 59 7.51 8.14 3.75
N GLN A 60 6.89 9.24 3.33
CA GLN A 60 5.49 9.50 3.66
C GLN A 60 4.56 8.49 2.98
N ILE A 61 4.82 8.16 1.71
CA ILE A 61 4.05 7.16 0.98
C ILE A 61 4.16 5.80 1.69
N ASP A 62 5.38 5.41 2.09
CA ASP A 62 5.61 4.14 2.77
C ASP A 62 4.84 4.05 4.09
N ARG A 63 4.76 5.15 4.83
CA ARG A 63 3.99 5.18 6.07
C ARG A 63 2.49 5.00 5.81
N LEU A 64 1.96 5.65 4.79
CA LEU A 64 0.55 5.51 4.43
C LEU A 64 0.24 4.09 3.97
N LEU A 65 1.12 3.51 3.17
CA LEU A 65 0.94 2.15 2.68
C LEU A 65 1.01 1.14 3.82
N THR A 66 1.95 1.31 4.74
CA THR A 66 2.08 0.45 5.91
C THR A 66 0.81 0.52 6.77
N ALA A 67 0.28 1.72 6.99
CA ALA A 67 -0.95 1.90 7.76
C ALA A 67 -2.14 1.24 7.07
N ALA A 68 -2.24 1.36 5.74
CA ALA A 68 -3.32 0.75 4.98
C ALA A 68 -3.24 -0.78 5.05
N ARG A 69 -2.05 -1.34 4.93
CA ARG A 69 -1.86 -2.79 5.05
C ARG A 69 -2.23 -3.29 6.44
N ALA A 70 -1.86 -2.56 7.48
CA ALA A 70 -2.20 -2.93 8.85
C ALA A 70 -3.71 -2.89 9.06
N HIS A 71 -4.39 -1.88 8.51
CA HIS A 71 -5.83 -1.76 8.59
C HIS A 71 -6.52 -2.95 7.89
N THR A 72 -6.08 -3.29 6.69
CA THR A 72 -6.62 -4.43 5.95
C THR A 72 -6.41 -5.74 6.71
N ALA A 73 -5.23 -5.92 7.29
CA ALA A 73 -4.93 -7.12 8.07
C ALA A 73 -5.86 -7.23 9.28
N ARG A 74 -6.15 -6.11 9.95
CA ARG A 74 -7.07 -6.11 11.08
C ARG A 74 -8.50 -6.45 10.64
N GLU A 75 -8.93 -5.94 9.50
CA GLU A 75 -10.25 -6.25 8.98
C GLU A 75 -10.39 -7.71 8.60
N LEU A 76 -9.38 -8.25 7.95
CA LEU A 76 -9.37 -9.67 7.61
C LEU A 76 -9.36 -10.54 8.86
N GLY A 77 -8.60 -10.16 9.87
CA GLY A 77 -8.60 -10.86 11.16
C GLY A 77 -9.95 -10.81 11.84
N ALA A 78 -10.63 -9.67 11.77
CA ALA A 78 -11.97 -9.54 12.34
C ALA A 78 -12.97 -10.42 11.61
N LEU A 79 -12.88 -10.51 10.29
CA LEU A 79 -13.73 -11.39 9.50
C LEU A 79 -13.49 -12.86 9.85
N ASP A 80 -12.23 -13.25 10.02
CA ASP A 80 -11.91 -14.62 10.42
C ASP A 80 -12.48 -14.94 11.81
N ARG A 81 -12.37 -14.03 12.76
CA ARG A 81 -12.94 -14.21 14.09
C ARG A 81 -14.46 -14.30 14.03
N GLY A 82 -15.08 -13.47 13.21
CA GLY A 82 -16.52 -13.50 12.99
C GLY A 82 -16.98 -14.83 12.42
N ARG A 83 -16.29 -15.33 11.43
CA ARG A 83 -16.60 -16.64 10.86
C ARG A 83 -16.43 -17.75 11.87
N GLY A 84 -15.38 -17.69 12.67
CA GLY A 84 -15.14 -18.66 13.72
C GLY A 84 -16.25 -18.63 14.76
N ALA A 85 -16.70 -17.46 15.16
CA ALA A 85 -17.78 -17.31 16.12
C ALA A 85 -19.09 -17.86 15.56
N VAL A 86 -19.40 -17.60 14.31
CA VAL A 86 -20.61 -18.11 13.67
C VAL A 86 -20.58 -19.62 13.59
N ARG A 87 -19.46 -20.20 13.22
CA ARG A 87 -19.32 -21.66 13.18
C ARG A 87 -19.49 -22.29 14.56
N GLY A 88 -18.88 -21.68 15.57
CA GLY A 88 -19.02 -22.15 16.93
C GLY A 88 -20.46 -22.12 17.43
N TYR A 89 -21.13 -21.01 17.14
CA TYR A 89 -22.51 -20.87 17.51
C TYR A 89 -23.40 -21.89 16.80
N ALA A 90 -23.21 -22.10 15.52
CA ALA A 90 -23.95 -23.09 14.76
C ALA A 90 -23.70 -24.49 15.26
N ALA A 91 -22.47 -24.82 15.59
CA ALA A 91 -22.13 -26.13 16.13
C ALA A 91 -22.81 -26.37 17.48
N ALA A 92 -22.80 -25.38 18.34
CA ALA A 92 -23.42 -25.48 19.65
C ALA A 92 -24.94 -25.63 19.55
N ALA A 93 -25.56 -24.98 18.60
CA ALA A 93 -27.01 -25.02 18.43
C ALA A 93 -27.45 -26.21 17.61
N GLY A 94 -26.63 -26.62 16.67
CA GLY A 94 -27.07 -27.59 15.71
C GLY A 94 -26.72 -28.98 15.98
N GLY A 95 -25.97 -29.25 16.87
CA GLY A 95 -25.61 -30.59 17.05
C GLY A 95 -24.59 -31.04 16.09
N PRO A 96 -24.62 -32.22 15.74
CA PRO A 96 -23.59 -32.89 15.16
C PRO A 96 -23.17 -32.37 13.95
N GLY A 97 -22.67 -31.89 13.74
CA GLY A 97 -22.33 -31.43 12.73
C GLY A 97 -21.79 -31.76 11.83
N GLY A 98 -21.75 -32.16 11.55
CA GLY A 98 -21.23 -32.39 10.63
C GLY A 98 -20.58 -31.53 9.92
N TRP A 99 -20.73 -30.68 9.79
CA TRP A 99 -20.28 -29.84 8.97
C TRP A 99 -19.13 -29.35 9.30
N VAL A 100 -18.62 -29.69 9.56
CA VAL A 100 -17.60 -29.30 9.80
C VAL A 100 -16.92 -28.67 9.11
N ASP A 101 -16.57 -28.40 8.57
CA ASP A 101 -15.97 -27.81 8.01
C ASP A 101 -15.18 -27.46 7.61
N GLU A 102 -14.86 -27.51 7.18
CA GLU A 102 -14.15 -27.23 6.68
C GLU A 102 -13.67 -26.31 6.52
N ALA A 103 -13.50 -26.00 6.67
CA ALA A 103 -13.21 -25.16 6.54
C ALA A 103 -12.52 -24.65 6.36
N GLY A 104 -12.35 -24.92 6.23
CA GLY A 104 -11.34 -24.35 5.86
C GLY A 104 -10.82 -23.22 6.17
#